data_18471ee73314026e01ccd1d35db8b288
#
_entry.id   18471ee73314026e01ccd1d35db8b288
#
_cell.length_a   1.000
_cell.length_b   1.000
_cell.length_c   1.000
_cell.angle_alpha   90.00
_cell.angle_beta   90.00
_cell.angle_gamma   90.00
#
_symmetry.space_group_name_H-M   'P 1'
#
loop_
_entity.id
_entity.type
_entity.pdbx_description
1 polymer ?
#
loop_
_entity_poly.entity_id
_entity_poly.type
_entity_poly.pdbx_seq_one_letter_code
_entity_poly.pdbx_strand_id
1 'polypeptide(L)'
;MTNVSCYSQYILDENAMCQFGAQLVSVINELNTQKAITFYLNGDLGTGKTTLSRGIIQALDHHGNVKSPTYTLVEEYHLPNKTVYHFDLYRLSDPEELEFMGIRDYFNNNCLCLIEWAEKGQGLLAEADLLVNIIYADSARNIELIANTTLGEQIIAKLTQTT
;
A
#
# COMPACT_ATOMS: atom_id res chain seq x y z
N MET A 1 -13.42 9.71 23.40
CA MET A 1 -13.41 8.61 22.42
C MET A 1 -12.04 8.50 21.79
N THR A 2 -11.40 7.35 21.96
CA THR A 2 -10.09 7.13 21.37
C THR A 2 -10.25 6.53 19.99
N ASN A 3 -9.74 7.23 18.99
CA ASN A 3 -9.67 6.68 17.64
C ASN A 3 -8.38 5.85 17.55
N VAL A 4 -8.51 4.62 17.03
CA VAL A 4 -7.34 3.79 16.77
C VAL A 4 -6.71 4.32 15.49
N SER A 5 -5.69 5.15 15.64
CA SER A 5 -5.07 5.85 14.52
C SER A 5 -3.69 5.30 14.13
N CYS A 6 -3.16 4.35 14.90
CA CYS A 6 -1.87 3.75 14.57
C CYS A 6 -1.81 2.28 15.02
N TYR A 7 -0.92 1.54 14.38
CA TYR A 7 -0.70 0.12 14.63
C TYR A 7 0.77 -0.19 14.30
N SER A 8 1.40 -1.01 15.11
CA SER A 8 2.81 -1.38 14.88
C SER A 8 2.98 -2.89 14.96
N GLN A 9 3.87 -3.43 14.14
CA GLN A 9 4.18 -4.85 14.15
C GLN A 9 5.63 -5.09 13.77
N TYR A 10 6.26 -6.03 14.50
CA TYR A 10 7.61 -6.51 14.19
C TYR A 10 7.52 -7.52 13.05
N ILE A 11 8.40 -7.38 12.06
CA ILE A 11 8.44 -8.24 10.86
C ILE A 11 9.80 -8.90 10.81
N LEU A 12 9.83 -10.21 11.04
CA LEU A 12 11.08 -10.95 11.20
C LEU A 12 11.87 -11.06 9.89
N ASP A 13 11.19 -11.34 8.77
CA ASP A 13 11.83 -11.64 7.48
C ASP A 13 10.87 -11.35 6.32
N GLU A 14 11.30 -11.66 5.09
CA GLU A 14 10.48 -11.45 3.89
C GLU A 14 9.17 -12.24 3.93
N ASN A 15 9.22 -13.45 4.42
CA ASN A 15 8.03 -14.29 4.52
C ASN A 15 7.00 -13.65 5.46
N ALA A 16 7.46 -13.14 6.61
CA ALA A 16 6.60 -12.42 7.54
C ALA A 16 6.04 -11.14 6.91
N MET A 17 6.81 -10.45 6.07
CA MET A 17 6.35 -9.27 5.35
C MET A 17 5.20 -9.61 4.41
N CYS A 18 5.34 -10.68 3.64
CA CYS A 18 4.28 -11.15 2.74
C CYS A 18 3.04 -11.58 3.52
N GLN A 19 3.22 -12.24 4.66
CA GLN A 19 2.10 -12.64 5.51
C GLN A 19 1.35 -11.42 6.07
N PHE A 20 2.07 -10.36 6.41
CA PHE A 20 1.44 -9.13 6.85
C PHE A 20 0.61 -8.52 5.72
N GLY A 21 1.11 -8.57 4.48
CA GLY A 21 0.35 -8.15 3.32
C GLY A 21 -0.96 -8.92 3.17
N ALA A 22 -0.90 -10.24 3.37
CA ALA A 22 -2.10 -11.08 3.33
C ALA A 22 -3.08 -10.73 4.45
N GLN A 23 -2.57 -10.40 5.63
CA GLN A 23 -3.39 -9.96 6.75
C GLN A 23 -4.13 -8.65 6.43
N LEU A 24 -3.44 -7.71 5.80
CA LEU A 24 -4.07 -6.46 5.34
C LEU A 24 -5.19 -6.74 4.34
N VAL A 25 -4.96 -7.66 3.40
CA VAL A 25 -5.98 -8.05 2.42
C VAL A 25 -7.19 -8.66 3.10
N SER A 26 -6.98 -9.52 4.09
CA SER A 26 -8.08 -10.12 4.84
C SER A 26 -8.97 -9.05 5.47
N VAL A 27 -8.36 -8.03 6.07
CA VAL A 27 -9.09 -6.91 6.69
C VAL A 27 -9.85 -6.10 5.62
N ILE A 28 -9.20 -5.81 4.51
CA ILE A 28 -9.83 -5.07 3.41
C ILE A 28 -11.06 -5.81 2.89
N ASN A 29 -10.94 -7.13 2.72
CA ASN A 29 -12.07 -7.96 2.26
C ASN A 29 -13.22 -7.96 3.26
N GLU A 30 -12.91 -7.99 4.56
CA GLU A 30 -13.95 -7.93 5.59
C GLU A 30 -14.72 -6.61 5.58
N LEU A 31 -14.03 -5.51 5.31
CA LEU A 31 -14.67 -4.20 5.23
C LEU A 31 -15.61 -4.10 4.04
N ASN A 32 -15.35 -4.87 2.98
CA ASN A 32 -16.20 -4.97 1.80
C ASN A 32 -16.60 -3.60 1.23
N THR A 33 -15.67 -2.65 1.21
CA THR A 33 -15.92 -1.32 0.68
C THR A 33 -15.68 -1.29 -0.83
N GLN A 34 -16.48 -0.49 -1.54
CA GLN A 34 -16.27 -0.23 -2.96
C GLN A 34 -15.45 1.04 -3.20
N LYS A 35 -15.10 1.76 -2.14
CA LYS A 35 -14.29 2.98 -2.27
C LYS A 35 -12.87 2.64 -2.67
N ALA A 36 -12.22 3.55 -3.37
CA ALA A 36 -10.80 3.46 -3.62
C ALA A 36 -10.04 3.48 -2.28
N ILE A 37 -9.01 2.66 -2.19
CA ILE A 37 -8.14 2.57 -1.00
C ILE A 37 -6.74 2.95 -1.45
N THR A 38 -6.09 3.85 -0.72
CA THR A 38 -4.75 4.32 -1.07
C THR A 38 -3.81 4.15 0.12
N PHE A 39 -2.70 3.45 -0.11
CA PHE A 39 -1.61 3.29 0.87
C PHE A 39 -0.36 3.98 0.33
N TYR A 40 0.27 4.83 1.15
CA TYR A 40 1.60 5.34 0.87
C TYR A 40 2.59 4.46 1.61
N LEU A 41 3.49 3.82 0.86
CA LEU A 41 4.49 2.92 1.42
C LEU A 41 5.79 3.71 1.57
N ASN A 42 6.18 3.94 2.80
CA ASN A 42 7.34 4.77 3.15
C ASN A 42 8.44 3.90 3.77
N GLY A 43 9.67 4.21 3.43
CA GLY A 43 10.83 3.51 3.96
C GLY A 43 12.01 3.70 3.04
N ASP A 44 13.22 3.55 3.58
CA ASP A 44 14.44 3.63 2.79
C ASP A 44 14.48 2.50 1.75
N LEU A 45 15.39 2.63 0.80
CA LEU A 45 15.61 1.58 -0.20
C LEU A 45 15.94 0.27 0.51
N GLY A 46 15.33 -0.82 0.06
CA GLY A 46 15.59 -2.15 0.61
C GLY A 46 14.85 -2.49 1.89
N THR A 47 13.94 -1.64 2.38
CA THR A 47 13.19 -1.95 3.61
C THR A 47 12.11 -3.01 3.41
N GLY A 48 11.66 -3.25 2.18
CA GLY A 48 10.64 -4.27 1.92
C GLY A 48 9.32 -3.73 1.39
N LYS A 49 9.30 -2.50 0.87
CA LYS A 49 8.08 -1.91 0.29
C LYS A 49 7.53 -2.77 -0.85
N THR A 50 8.40 -3.19 -1.75
CA THR A 50 8.03 -4.06 -2.88
C THR A 50 7.63 -5.45 -2.40
N THR A 51 8.29 -5.98 -1.37
CA THR A 51 7.94 -7.26 -0.76
C THR A 51 6.54 -7.22 -0.16
N LEU A 52 6.21 -6.15 0.55
CA LEU A 52 4.86 -5.97 1.10
C LEU A 52 3.82 -5.89 -0.02
N SER A 53 4.11 -5.10 -1.07
CA SER A 53 3.21 -4.98 -2.22
C SER A 53 2.98 -6.34 -2.87
N ARG A 54 4.04 -7.14 -3.04
CA ARG A 54 3.93 -8.50 -3.59
C ARG A 54 3.00 -9.36 -2.73
N GLY A 55 3.16 -9.31 -1.42
CA GLY A 55 2.29 -10.07 -0.50
C GLY A 55 0.83 -9.67 -0.64
N ILE A 56 0.56 -8.38 -0.74
CA ILE A 56 -0.80 -7.86 -0.93
C ILE A 56 -1.38 -8.33 -2.26
N ILE A 57 -0.62 -8.16 -3.33
CA ILE A 57 -1.09 -8.49 -4.68
C ILE A 57 -1.35 -9.99 -4.82
N GLN A 58 -0.45 -10.82 -4.30
CA GLN A 58 -0.61 -12.27 -4.32
C GLN A 58 -1.81 -12.72 -3.48
N ALA A 59 -2.05 -12.08 -2.34
CA ALA A 59 -3.19 -12.40 -1.48
C ALA A 59 -4.52 -12.02 -2.14
N LEU A 60 -4.52 -11.14 -3.12
CA LEU A 60 -5.69 -10.78 -3.91
C LEU A 60 -5.86 -11.68 -5.16
N ASP A 61 -5.25 -12.85 -5.13
CA ASP A 61 -5.37 -13.89 -6.17
C ASP A 61 -4.60 -13.61 -7.46
N HIS A 62 -3.50 -12.90 -7.37
CA HIS A 62 -2.58 -12.79 -8.49
C HIS A 62 -1.67 -14.02 -8.53
N HIS A 63 -1.60 -14.71 -9.66
CA HIS A 63 -0.84 -15.94 -9.83
C HIS A 63 0.40 -15.82 -10.71
N GLY A 64 0.85 -14.63 -10.98
CA GLY A 64 2.04 -14.38 -11.78
C GLY A 64 3.10 -13.65 -11.00
N ASN A 65 4.14 -13.24 -11.68
CA ASN A 65 5.18 -12.42 -11.09
C ASN A 65 4.64 -11.04 -10.73
N VAL A 66 5.11 -10.51 -9.62
CA VAL A 66 4.86 -9.12 -9.25
C VAL A 66 6.10 -8.33 -9.66
N LYS A 67 5.93 -7.47 -10.65
CA LYS A 67 7.02 -6.69 -11.21
C LYS A 67 7.26 -5.43 -10.39
N SER A 68 8.52 -5.02 -10.28
CA SER A 68 8.83 -3.72 -9.71
C SER A 68 8.46 -2.63 -10.73
N PRO A 69 7.73 -1.58 -10.32
CA PRO A 69 7.38 -0.48 -11.25
C PRO A 69 8.48 0.57 -11.37
N THR A 70 9.73 0.22 -11.07
CA THR A 70 10.86 1.17 -11.04
C THR A 70 11.01 1.94 -12.35
N TYR A 71 10.80 1.28 -13.49
CA TYR A 71 10.96 1.90 -14.80
C TYR A 71 9.65 2.31 -15.45
N THR A 72 8.55 1.68 -15.06
CA THR A 72 7.23 1.91 -15.67
C THR A 72 6.40 2.93 -14.90
N LEU A 73 6.82 3.29 -13.69
CA LEU A 73 6.13 4.14 -12.72
C LEU A 73 4.89 3.48 -12.13
N VAL A 74 4.13 2.72 -12.90
CA VAL A 74 2.95 2.00 -12.42
C VAL A 74 2.86 0.63 -13.08
N GLU A 75 2.47 -0.37 -12.29
CA GLU A 75 2.09 -1.69 -12.77
C GLU A 75 0.64 -1.95 -12.36
N GLU A 76 -0.16 -2.46 -13.28
CA GLU A 76 -1.60 -2.66 -13.10
C GLU A 76 -1.92 -4.15 -12.95
N TYR A 77 -2.76 -4.48 -11.98
CA TYR A 77 -3.20 -5.84 -11.72
C TYR A 77 -4.72 -5.86 -11.65
N HIS A 78 -5.35 -6.40 -12.71
CA HIS A 78 -6.81 -6.51 -12.78
C HIS A 78 -7.20 -7.88 -12.21
N LEU A 79 -7.52 -7.91 -10.92
CA LEU A 79 -7.75 -9.13 -10.15
C LEU A 79 -9.26 -9.38 -9.98
N PRO A 80 -9.67 -10.61 -9.57
CA PRO A 80 -11.10 -10.95 -9.55
C PRO A 80 -11.98 -9.99 -8.74
N ASN A 81 -11.50 -9.55 -7.58
CA ASN A 81 -12.32 -8.75 -6.67
C ASN A 81 -11.86 -7.30 -6.56
N LYS A 82 -10.72 -6.95 -7.12
CA LYS A 82 -10.17 -5.60 -6.97
C LYS A 82 -9.06 -5.36 -7.99
N THR A 83 -8.98 -4.14 -8.48
CA THR A 83 -7.84 -3.72 -9.31
C THR A 83 -6.79 -3.08 -8.41
N VAL A 84 -5.54 -3.48 -8.57
CA VAL A 84 -4.41 -2.91 -7.82
C VAL A 84 -3.53 -2.12 -8.78
N TYR A 85 -3.19 -0.92 -8.39
CA TYR A 85 -2.22 -0.09 -9.08
C TYR A 85 -1.02 0.10 -8.15
N HIS A 86 0.13 -0.44 -8.55
CA HIS A 86 1.37 -0.35 -7.78
C HIS A 86 2.27 0.70 -8.44
N PHE A 87 2.50 1.80 -7.74
CA PHE A 87 3.30 2.93 -8.20
C PHE A 87 4.65 2.96 -7.50
N ASP A 88 5.69 3.30 -8.23
CA ASP A 88 6.99 3.67 -7.67
C ASP A 88 7.44 4.97 -8.34
N LEU A 89 7.39 6.05 -7.61
CA LEU A 89 7.65 7.39 -8.14
C LEU A 89 9.10 7.83 -7.91
N TYR A 90 9.99 6.92 -7.51
CA TYR A 90 11.38 7.25 -7.20
C TYR A 90 12.08 7.97 -8.36
N ARG A 91 11.84 7.53 -9.60
CA ARG A 91 12.48 8.09 -10.79
C ARG A 91 11.70 9.24 -11.43
N LEU A 92 10.61 9.65 -10.82
CA LEU A 92 9.80 10.75 -11.34
C LEU A 92 10.61 12.04 -11.27
N SER A 93 10.83 12.68 -12.41
CA SER A 93 11.59 13.93 -12.48
C SER A 93 10.72 15.15 -12.26
N ASP A 94 9.49 15.10 -12.80
CA ASP A 94 8.56 16.22 -12.77
C ASP A 94 7.15 15.66 -12.49
N PRO A 95 6.45 16.18 -11.47
CA PRO A 95 5.07 15.76 -11.20
C PRO A 95 4.15 15.84 -12.40
N GLU A 96 4.41 16.71 -13.37
CA GLU A 96 3.61 16.80 -14.58
C GLU A 96 3.58 15.49 -15.37
N GLU A 97 4.59 14.64 -15.24
CA GLU A 97 4.59 13.33 -15.88
C GLU A 97 3.38 12.50 -15.47
N LEU A 98 2.92 12.68 -14.22
CA LEU A 98 1.71 12.00 -13.71
C LEU A 98 0.46 12.49 -14.41
N GLU A 99 0.39 13.79 -14.74
CA GLU A 99 -0.74 14.34 -15.47
C GLU A 99 -0.82 13.72 -16.88
N PHE A 100 0.32 13.54 -17.55
CA PHE A 100 0.36 12.89 -18.86
C PHE A 100 -0.06 11.43 -18.80
N MET A 101 0.13 10.77 -17.68
CA MET A 101 -0.31 9.39 -17.46
C MET A 101 -1.80 9.28 -17.17
N GLY A 102 -2.48 10.39 -16.91
CA GLY A 102 -3.88 10.37 -16.50
C GLY A 102 -4.03 9.91 -15.05
N ILE A 103 -3.18 10.42 -14.16
CA ILE A 103 -3.10 9.94 -12.76
C ILE A 103 -4.45 9.92 -12.05
N ARG A 104 -5.33 10.87 -12.37
CA ARG A 104 -6.64 10.96 -11.70
C ARG A 104 -7.54 9.78 -11.99
N ASP A 105 -7.32 9.09 -13.11
CA ASP A 105 -8.12 7.94 -13.50
C ASP A 105 -7.76 6.67 -12.71
N TYR A 106 -6.66 6.69 -11.95
CA TYR A 106 -6.23 5.53 -11.16
C TYR A 106 -6.93 5.44 -9.81
N PHE A 107 -7.51 6.54 -9.31
CA PHE A 107 -8.12 6.56 -7.98
C PHE A 107 -9.64 6.37 -8.06
N ASN A 108 -10.04 5.26 -8.67
CA ASN A 108 -11.45 4.93 -8.92
C ASN A 108 -11.97 3.91 -7.92
N ASN A 109 -13.29 3.74 -7.91
CA ASN A 109 -13.94 2.75 -7.06
C ASN A 109 -13.38 1.35 -7.29
N ASN A 110 -13.34 0.58 -6.24
CA ASN A 110 -12.88 -0.82 -6.23
C ASN A 110 -11.41 -1.00 -6.61
N CYS A 111 -10.60 0.03 -6.39
CA CYS A 111 -9.17 0.00 -6.64
C CYS A 111 -8.39 0.09 -5.34
N LEU A 112 -7.23 -0.55 -5.32
CA LEU A 112 -6.24 -0.39 -4.26
C LEU A 112 -4.97 0.18 -4.89
N CYS A 113 -4.57 1.36 -4.44
CA CYS A 113 -3.37 2.02 -4.92
C CYS A 113 -2.27 1.89 -3.87
N LEU A 114 -1.15 1.29 -4.25
CA LEU A 114 0.04 1.13 -3.42
C LEU A 114 1.10 2.04 -4.01
N ILE A 115 1.49 3.08 -3.28
CA ILE A 115 2.36 4.13 -3.83
C ILE A 115 3.64 4.25 -3.01
N GLU A 116 4.78 3.95 -3.65
CA GLU A 116 6.11 4.15 -3.10
C GLU A 116 6.62 5.52 -3.56
N TRP A 117 7.30 6.24 -2.68
CA TRP A 117 7.86 7.57 -2.96
C TRP A 117 6.77 8.57 -3.34
N ALA A 118 5.67 8.56 -2.59
CA ALA A 118 4.50 9.40 -2.86
C ALA A 118 4.82 10.90 -2.81
N GLU A 119 5.81 11.30 -2.03
CA GLU A 119 6.22 12.71 -1.94
C GLU A 119 6.66 13.29 -3.28
N LYS A 120 7.09 12.45 -4.20
CA LYS A 120 7.46 12.89 -5.55
C LYS A 120 6.26 13.34 -6.37
N GLY A 121 5.06 12.86 -6.04
CA GLY A 121 3.83 13.22 -6.75
C GLY A 121 2.91 14.10 -5.92
N GLN A 122 3.45 14.78 -4.92
CA GLN A 122 2.65 15.61 -4.01
C GLN A 122 1.77 16.60 -4.77
N GLY A 123 0.51 16.67 -4.37
CA GLY A 123 -0.47 17.55 -4.99
C GLY A 123 -1.27 16.92 -6.12
N LEU A 124 -0.81 15.78 -6.67
CA LEU A 124 -1.48 15.11 -7.80
C LEU A 124 -2.06 13.75 -7.43
N LEU A 125 -1.72 13.24 -6.24
CA LEU A 125 -2.18 11.94 -5.77
C LEU A 125 -3.39 12.08 -4.86
N ALA A 126 -4.23 11.03 -4.81
CA ALA A 126 -5.28 10.97 -3.82
C ALA A 126 -4.66 10.92 -2.42
N GLU A 127 -5.41 11.39 -1.42
CA GLU A 127 -4.99 11.32 -0.02
C GLU A 127 -4.82 9.85 0.39
N ALA A 128 -3.76 9.56 1.12
CA ALA A 128 -3.56 8.20 1.63
C ALA A 128 -4.58 7.88 2.72
N ASP A 129 -5.11 6.67 2.69
CA ASP A 129 -5.91 6.14 3.81
C ASP A 129 -4.99 5.65 4.92
N LEU A 130 -3.89 5.01 4.55
CA LEU A 130 -2.85 4.59 5.48
C LEU A 130 -1.48 5.07 5.00
N LEU A 131 -0.69 5.57 5.95
CA LEU A 131 0.74 5.72 5.79
C LEU A 131 1.38 4.45 6.34
N VAL A 132 2.12 3.74 5.53
CA VAL A 132 2.77 2.47 5.92
C VAL A 132 4.26 2.74 5.99
N ASN A 133 4.78 2.85 7.21
CA ASN A 133 6.19 3.14 7.45
C ASN A 133 6.93 1.85 7.78
N ILE A 134 7.95 1.53 7.00
CA ILE A 134 8.77 0.34 7.20
C ILE A 134 10.16 0.80 7.61
N ILE A 135 10.60 0.38 8.78
CA ILE A 135 11.81 0.86 9.42
C ILE A 135 12.74 -0.31 9.71
N TYR A 136 14.03 -0.14 9.48
CA TYR A 136 15.02 -1.15 9.82
C TYR A 136 15.03 -1.40 11.33
N ALA A 137 15.08 -2.68 11.71
CA ALA A 137 15.23 -3.14 13.08
C ALA A 137 16.25 -4.28 13.05
N ASP A 138 17.52 -3.93 12.96
CA ASP A 138 18.65 -4.86 12.69
C ASP A 138 18.39 -5.62 11.38
N SER A 139 18.35 -6.94 11.41
CA SER A 139 18.06 -7.74 10.22
C SER A 139 16.55 -7.87 9.94
N ALA A 140 15.73 -7.42 10.87
CA ALA A 140 14.26 -7.45 10.77
C ALA A 140 13.74 -6.06 10.40
N ARG A 141 12.42 -5.89 10.50
CA ARG A 141 11.75 -4.60 10.23
C ARG A 141 10.68 -4.34 11.28
N ASN A 142 10.39 -3.08 11.50
CA ASN A 142 9.18 -2.66 12.19
C ASN A 142 8.27 -1.98 11.18
N ILE A 143 7.00 -2.37 11.14
CA ILE A 143 6.00 -1.67 10.36
C ILE A 143 5.16 -0.83 11.30
N GLU A 144 4.92 0.41 10.89
CA GLU A 144 4.01 1.31 11.59
C GLU A 144 2.95 1.77 10.59
N LEU A 145 1.69 1.57 10.94
CA LEU A 145 0.57 2.08 10.16
C LEU A 145 -0.01 3.30 10.83
N ILE A 146 -0.22 4.35 10.07
CA ILE A 146 -0.86 5.57 10.56
C ILE A 146 -2.08 5.85 9.71
N ALA A 147 -3.25 5.94 10.35
CA ALA A 147 -4.49 6.24 9.65
C ALA A 147 -4.55 7.74 9.34
N ASN A 148 -4.95 8.05 8.11
CA ASN A 148 -5.08 9.42 7.65
C ASN A 148 -6.51 9.75 7.24
N THR A 149 -7.40 8.76 7.21
CA THR A 149 -8.81 8.92 6.88
C THR A 149 -9.64 8.01 7.79
N THR A 150 -10.95 8.18 7.76
CA THR A 150 -11.87 7.28 8.46
C THR A 150 -11.70 5.84 7.99
N LEU A 151 -11.52 5.61 6.70
CA LEU A 151 -11.30 4.27 6.17
C LEU A 151 -10.00 3.67 6.72
N GLY A 152 -8.93 4.47 6.81
CA GLY A 152 -7.68 4.04 7.43
C GLY A 152 -7.88 3.64 8.89
N GLU A 153 -8.66 4.40 9.64
CA GLU A 153 -9.00 4.06 11.04
C GLU A 153 -9.75 2.74 11.13
N GLN A 154 -10.67 2.47 10.21
CA GLN A 154 -11.42 1.22 10.17
C GLN A 154 -10.50 0.02 9.90
N ILE A 155 -9.52 0.18 9.02
CA ILE A 155 -8.54 -0.87 8.71
C ILE A 155 -7.73 -1.18 9.96
N ILE A 156 -7.21 -0.16 10.64
CA ILE A 156 -6.41 -0.34 11.86
C ILE A 156 -7.23 -0.98 12.97
N ALA A 157 -8.47 -0.55 13.14
CA ALA A 157 -9.36 -1.14 14.15
C ALA A 157 -9.55 -2.64 13.92
N LYS A 158 -9.76 -3.05 12.67
CA LYS A 158 -9.90 -4.47 12.32
C LYS A 158 -8.62 -5.25 12.58
N LEU A 159 -7.46 -4.70 12.23
CA LEU A 159 -6.17 -5.33 12.51
C LEU A 159 -5.98 -5.54 14.00
N THR A 160 -6.33 -4.54 14.80
CA THR A 160 -6.19 -4.60 16.25
C THR A 160 -7.08 -5.70 16.86
N GLN A 161 -8.26 -5.93 16.29
CA GLN A 161 -9.18 -6.97 16.74
C GLN A 161 -8.69 -8.39 16.43
N THR A 162 -7.86 -8.55 15.41
CA THR A 162 -7.41 -9.87 14.95
C THR A 162 -6.10 -10.33 15.60
N THR A 163 -5.47 -9.49 16.42
CA THR A 163 -4.21 -9.84 17.10
C THR A 163 -4.37 -10.18 18.57
#